data_20e5aa9fc05c27b4f2bd2490c34734c9
#
_entry.id   20e5aa9fc05c27b4f2bd2490c34734c9
#
_cell.length_a   1.000
_cell.length_b   1.000
_cell.length_c   1.000
_cell.angle_alpha   90.00
_cell.angle_beta   90.00
_cell.angle_gamma   90.00
#
_symmetry.space_group_name_H-M   'P 1'
#
loop_
_entity.id
_entity.type
_entity.pdbx_description
1 polymer ?
#
loop_
_entity_poly.entity_id
_entity_poly.type
_entity_poly.pdbx_seq_one_letter_code
_entity_poly.pdbx_strand_id
1 'polypeptide(L)'
;MSEVEVGALEDIPLGEGRTYAVDGAQVAVFRLRDGTLRAIDALCPHRGGPLADGLIDERVVVCPLHGHTFDMCTGAEAGGDLSVRSYPVSAADGVIRIAQP
;
A
#
# COMPACT_ATOMS: atom_id res chain seq x y z
N MET A 1 10.69 11.46 13.66
CA MET A 1 10.38 10.21 12.99
C MET A 1 11.24 10.09 11.76
N SER A 2 11.78 8.91 11.53
CA SER A 2 12.65 8.69 10.40
C SER A 2 11.87 8.06 9.24
N GLU A 3 12.35 8.34 8.04
CA GLU A 3 11.83 7.71 6.84
C GLU A 3 12.80 6.61 6.40
N VAL A 4 12.26 5.56 5.79
CA VAL A 4 13.04 4.43 5.29
C VAL A 4 12.94 4.42 3.77
N GLU A 5 14.09 4.34 3.11
CA GLU A 5 14.13 4.13 1.66
C GLU A 5 13.82 2.67 1.38
N VAL A 6 12.85 2.41 0.53
CA VAL A 6 12.41 1.04 0.27
C VAL A 6 12.71 0.56 -1.14
N GLY A 7 12.81 1.44 -2.11
CA GLY A 7 13.12 1.03 -3.45
C GLY A 7 13.00 2.15 -4.45
N ALA A 8 13.17 1.82 -5.72
CA ALA A 8 13.05 2.78 -6.80
C ALA A 8 11.60 2.92 -7.25
N LEU A 9 11.21 4.15 -7.54
CA LEU A 9 9.87 4.43 -8.05
C LEU A 9 9.57 3.64 -9.33
N GLU A 10 10.58 3.46 -10.17
CA GLU A 10 10.45 2.73 -11.43
C GLU A 10 10.10 1.25 -11.24
N ASP A 11 10.36 0.69 -10.07
CA ASP A 11 10.06 -0.72 -9.79
C ASP A 11 8.56 -0.98 -9.69
N ILE A 12 7.75 0.06 -9.55
CA ILE A 12 6.31 -0.07 -9.47
C ILE A 12 5.68 0.56 -10.71
N PRO A 13 5.17 -0.26 -11.64
CA PRO A 13 4.43 0.29 -12.78
C PRO A 13 3.18 1.04 -12.34
N LEU A 14 2.74 2.01 -13.14
CA LEU A 14 1.50 2.72 -12.87
C LEU A 14 0.33 1.73 -12.79
N GLY A 15 -0.49 1.87 -11.75
CA GLY A 15 -1.64 1.00 -11.54
C GLY A 15 -1.34 -0.30 -10.81
N GLU A 16 -0.12 -0.46 -10.28
CA GLU A 16 0.29 -1.68 -9.59
C GLU A 16 0.84 -1.38 -8.20
N GLY A 17 1.08 -2.45 -7.44
CA GLY A 17 1.66 -2.39 -6.12
C GLY A 17 2.82 -3.36 -5.95
N ARG A 18 3.64 -3.09 -4.93
CA ARG A 18 4.75 -3.97 -4.52
C ARG A 18 4.81 -4.00 -3.00
N THR A 19 5.29 -5.12 -2.47
CA THR A 19 5.44 -5.29 -1.02
C THR A 19 6.88 -5.06 -0.62
N TYR A 20 7.06 -4.30 0.46
CA TYR A 20 8.37 -4.02 1.04
C TYR A 20 8.36 -4.31 2.53
N ALA A 21 9.51 -4.73 3.06
CA ALA A 21 9.70 -4.89 4.50
C ALA A 21 10.21 -3.58 5.08
N VAL A 22 9.52 -3.06 6.10
CA VAL A 22 9.89 -1.81 6.77
C VAL A 22 9.85 -2.07 8.26
N ASP A 23 11.04 -2.17 8.89
CA ASP A 23 11.16 -2.40 10.34
C ASP A 23 10.32 -3.57 10.85
N GLY A 24 10.37 -4.69 10.13
CA GLY A 24 9.63 -5.89 10.51
C GLY A 24 8.16 -5.89 10.08
N ALA A 25 7.65 -4.81 9.53
CA ALA A 25 6.31 -4.76 8.98
C ALA A 25 6.36 -4.96 7.47
N GLN A 26 5.35 -5.65 6.93
CA GLN A 26 5.20 -5.76 5.48
C GLN A 26 4.25 -4.66 5.01
N VAL A 27 4.72 -3.84 4.09
CA VAL A 27 3.99 -2.67 3.60
C VAL A 27 3.79 -2.80 2.10
N ALA A 28 2.54 -2.62 1.65
CA ALA A 28 2.22 -2.57 0.23
C ALA A 28 2.27 -1.12 -0.24
N VAL A 29 3.08 -0.84 -1.25
CA VAL A 29 3.16 0.48 -1.86
C VAL A 29 2.52 0.41 -3.23
N PHE A 30 1.58 1.31 -3.47
CA PHE A 30 0.85 1.38 -4.74
C PHE A 30 1.22 2.65 -5.48
N ARG A 31 1.39 2.52 -6.78
CA ARG A 31 1.59 3.67 -7.67
C ARG A 31 0.34 3.83 -8.51
N LEU A 32 -0.49 4.80 -8.16
CA LEU A 32 -1.75 5.02 -8.85
C LEU A 32 -1.51 5.51 -10.27
N ARG A 33 -2.53 5.42 -11.10
CA ARG A 33 -2.41 5.80 -12.52
C ARG A 33 -2.10 7.27 -12.73
N ASP A 34 -2.44 8.13 -11.78
CA ASP A 34 -2.07 9.54 -11.81
C ASP A 34 -0.67 9.81 -11.24
N GLY A 35 0.06 8.77 -10.84
CA GLY A 35 1.38 8.88 -10.25
C GLY A 35 1.40 9.03 -8.73
N THR A 36 0.25 9.13 -8.09
CA THR A 36 0.16 9.25 -6.63
C THR A 36 0.61 7.95 -5.97
N LEU A 37 1.36 8.07 -4.88
CA LEU A 37 1.76 6.91 -4.08
C LEU A 37 0.85 6.74 -2.87
N ARG A 38 0.58 5.48 -2.53
CA ARG A 38 -0.14 5.11 -1.31
C ARG A 38 0.55 3.91 -0.68
N ALA A 39 0.53 3.82 0.64
CA ALA A 39 1.15 2.72 1.36
C ALA A 39 0.24 2.28 2.50
N ILE A 40 -0.02 0.97 2.56
CA ILE A 40 -0.82 0.36 3.62
C ILE A 40 -0.18 -0.96 4.00
N ASP A 41 -0.67 -1.59 5.08
CA ASP A 41 -0.23 -2.94 5.42
C ASP A 41 -0.39 -3.86 4.21
N ALA A 42 0.59 -4.75 4.01
CA ALA A 42 0.61 -5.64 2.85
C ALA A 42 -0.36 -6.81 2.97
N LEU A 43 -0.71 -7.19 4.20
CA LEU A 43 -1.54 -8.37 4.44
C LEU A 43 -2.96 -7.97 4.80
N CYS A 44 -3.92 -8.56 4.10
CA CYS A 44 -5.33 -8.37 4.42
C CYS A 44 -5.61 -8.94 5.81
N PRO A 45 -6.24 -8.16 6.72
CA PRO A 45 -6.48 -8.64 8.08
C PRO A 45 -7.47 -9.81 8.15
N HIS A 46 -8.24 -10.05 7.10
CA HIS A 46 -9.18 -11.15 7.07
C HIS A 46 -8.46 -12.50 7.04
N ARG A 47 -7.57 -12.74 6.07
CA ARG A 47 -6.86 -14.01 5.93
C ARG A 47 -5.44 -13.85 5.40
N GLY A 48 -4.84 -12.69 5.57
CA GLY A 48 -3.47 -12.47 5.13
C GLY A 48 -3.27 -12.40 3.62
N GLY A 49 -4.32 -12.09 2.86
CA GLY A 49 -4.20 -11.98 1.42
C GLY A 49 -3.23 -10.87 1.01
N PRO A 50 -2.49 -11.05 -0.11
CA PRO A 50 -1.47 -10.09 -0.52
C PRO A 50 -2.13 -8.87 -1.18
N LEU A 51 -2.28 -7.78 -0.42
CA LEU A 51 -2.95 -6.58 -0.91
C LEU A 51 -2.21 -5.94 -2.08
N ALA A 52 -0.87 -6.09 -2.15
CA ALA A 52 -0.11 -5.54 -3.27
C ALA A 52 -0.51 -6.15 -4.62
N ASP A 53 -1.08 -7.34 -4.63
CA ASP A 53 -1.56 -8.01 -5.84
C ASP A 53 -3.03 -7.70 -6.14
N GLY A 54 -3.67 -6.88 -5.32
CA GLY A 54 -5.07 -6.54 -5.49
C GLY A 54 -5.31 -5.58 -6.64
N LEU A 55 -6.56 -5.49 -7.04
CA LEU A 55 -6.98 -4.51 -8.04
C LEU A 55 -7.14 -3.16 -7.36
N ILE A 56 -6.55 -2.13 -7.95
CA ILE A 56 -6.64 -0.78 -7.40
C ILE A 56 -7.45 0.13 -8.29
N ASP A 57 -8.15 1.04 -7.64
CA ASP A 57 -8.85 2.15 -8.27
C ASP A 57 -8.26 3.43 -7.68
N GLU A 58 -8.87 4.57 -7.94
CA GLU A 58 -8.34 5.88 -7.54
C GLU A 58 -8.03 5.97 -6.05
N ARG A 59 -8.73 5.23 -5.21
CA ARG A 59 -8.62 5.36 -3.76
C ARG A 59 -8.61 4.04 -3.02
N VAL A 60 -9.09 2.97 -3.63
CA VAL A 60 -9.31 1.70 -2.96
C VAL A 60 -8.53 0.57 -3.59
N VAL A 61 -8.22 -0.45 -2.78
CA VAL A 61 -7.66 -1.70 -3.25
C VAL A 61 -8.57 -2.84 -2.84
N VAL A 62 -8.77 -3.80 -3.76
CA VAL A 62 -9.59 -4.98 -3.52
C VAL A 62 -8.68 -6.16 -3.26
N CYS A 63 -8.85 -6.79 -2.08
CA CYS A 63 -8.07 -7.97 -1.72
C CYS A 63 -8.36 -9.10 -2.71
N PRO A 64 -7.31 -9.75 -3.28
CA PRO A 64 -7.54 -10.78 -4.31
C PRO A 64 -8.16 -12.08 -3.78
N LEU A 65 -8.16 -12.32 -2.45
CA LEU A 65 -8.69 -13.56 -1.92
C LEU A 65 -10.21 -13.55 -1.77
N HIS A 66 -10.77 -12.55 -1.09
CA HIS A 66 -12.18 -12.55 -0.76
C HIS A 66 -12.89 -11.24 -1.08
N GLY A 67 -12.26 -10.34 -1.81
CA GLY A 67 -12.90 -9.13 -2.27
C GLY A 67 -13.08 -8.04 -1.22
N HIS A 68 -12.44 -8.15 -0.05
CA HIS A 68 -12.45 -7.05 0.92
C HIS A 68 -11.79 -5.82 0.29
N THR A 69 -12.42 -4.68 0.43
CA THR A 69 -11.98 -3.43 -0.21
C THR A 69 -11.53 -2.45 0.86
N PHE A 70 -10.31 -1.92 0.71
CA PHE A 70 -9.73 -1.00 1.69
C PHE A 70 -9.43 0.34 1.04
N ASP A 71 -9.72 1.41 1.80
CA ASP A 71 -9.32 2.76 1.41
C ASP A 71 -7.82 2.92 1.61
N MET A 72 -7.09 3.25 0.56
CA MET A 72 -5.63 3.37 0.64
C MET A 72 -5.15 4.62 1.36
N CYS A 73 -6.02 5.58 1.60
CA CYS A 73 -5.66 6.79 2.36
C CYS A 73 -5.85 6.59 3.85
N THR A 74 -6.92 5.92 4.27
CA THR A 74 -7.29 5.77 5.67
C THR A 74 -7.03 4.39 6.23
N GLY A 75 -6.98 3.36 5.37
CA GLY A 75 -6.88 1.97 5.77
C GLY A 75 -8.21 1.33 6.16
N ALA A 76 -9.31 2.06 6.11
CA ALA A 76 -10.60 1.53 6.53
C ALA A 76 -11.22 0.64 5.45
N GLU A 77 -11.84 -0.45 5.85
CA GLU A 77 -12.57 -1.31 4.93
C GLU A 77 -13.86 -0.62 4.48
N ALA A 78 -14.09 -0.61 3.16
CA ALA A 78 -15.33 -0.07 2.61
C ALA A 78 -16.47 -1.05 2.87
N GLY A 79 -17.47 -0.62 3.62
CA GLY A 79 -18.63 -1.44 3.93
C GLY A 79 -18.43 -2.52 4.97
N GLY A 80 -17.31 -2.48 5.73
CA GLY A 80 -17.01 -3.44 6.76
C GLY A 80 -16.28 -2.84 7.94
N ASP A 81 -15.87 -3.68 8.88
CA ASP A 81 -15.26 -3.25 10.15
C ASP A 81 -13.75 -3.47 10.22
N LEU A 82 -13.17 -4.10 9.19
CA LEU A 82 -11.73 -4.35 9.19
C LEU A 82 -10.99 -3.06 8.84
N SER A 83 -9.73 -3.02 9.22
CA SER A 83 -8.86 -1.90 8.83
C SER A 83 -7.43 -2.38 8.71
N VAL A 84 -6.66 -1.66 7.91
CA VAL A 84 -5.21 -1.83 7.80
C VAL A 84 -4.56 -0.50 8.18
N ARG A 85 -3.28 -0.56 8.55
CA ARG A 85 -2.53 0.67 8.84
C ARG A 85 -2.18 1.35 7.52
N SER A 86 -2.29 2.67 7.48
CA SER A 86 -1.78 3.46 6.36
C SER A 86 -0.47 4.13 6.77
N TYR A 87 0.42 4.34 5.80
CA TYR A 87 1.74 4.90 6.05
C TYR A 87 1.96 6.11 5.15
N PRO A 88 2.52 7.20 5.68
CA PRO A 88 2.96 8.29 4.81
C PRO A 88 4.04 7.78 3.86
N VAL A 89 3.89 8.08 2.58
CA VAL A 89 4.82 7.64 1.54
C VAL A 89 5.10 8.80 0.60
N SER A 90 6.34 8.89 0.15
CA SER A 90 6.75 9.93 -0.79
C SER A 90 7.84 9.37 -1.70
N ALA A 91 8.09 10.10 -2.79
CA ALA A 91 9.21 9.79 -3.68
C ALA A 91 9.96 11.08 -3.98
N ALA A 92 11.28 11.00 -3.96
CA ALA A 92 12.15 12.07 -4.33
C ALA A 92 13.35 11.49 -5.09
N ASP A 93 13.71 12.09 -6.20
CA ASP A 93 14.83 11.64 -7.05
C ASP A 93 14.68 10.16 -7.46
N GLY A 94 13.44 9.72 -7.70
CA GLY A 94 13.17 8.35 -8.11
C GLY A 94 13.26 7.31 -6.99
N VAL A 95 13.35 7.72 -5.73
CA VAL A 95 13.45 6.83 -4.57
C VAL A 95 12.22 6.96 -3.70
N ILE A 96 11.63 5.82 -3.36
CA ILE A 96 10.44 5.76 -2.49
C ILE A 96 10.88 5.72 -1.03
N ARG A 97 10.26 6.56 -0.22
CA ARG A 97 10.48 6.60 1.24
C ARG A 97 9.15 6.45 1.97
N ILE A 98 9.19 5.67 3.03
CA ILE A 98 8.02 5.41 3.88
C ILE A 98 8.36 5.86 5.29
N ALA A 99 7.47 6.64 5.90
CA ALA A 99 7.62 7.03 7.29
C ALA A 99 7.36 5.81 8.18
N GLN A 100 8.22 5.60 9.16
CA GLN A 100 8.06 4.50 10.12
C GLN A 100 6.83 4.74 10.99
N PRO A 101 6.09 3.67 11.28
CA PRO A 101 4.91 3.77 12.14
C PRO A 101 5.24 4.16 13.58
#